data_4484ceb5b3df256432d88a2c95ff41b7
#
_entry.id   4484ceb5b3df256432d88a2c95ff41b7
#
_cell.length_a   1.000
_cell.length_b   1.000
_cell.length_c   1.000
_cell.angle_alpha   90.00
_cell.angle_beta   90.00
_cell.angle_gamma   90.00
#
_symmetry.space_group_name_H-M   'P 1'
#
loop_
_entity.id
_entity.type
_entity.pdbx_description
1 polymer ?
#
loop_
_entity_poly.entity_id
_entity_poly.type
_entity_poly.pdbx_seq_one_letter_code
_entity_poly.pdbx_strand_id
1 'polypeptide(L)'
;LKDVQNKFLMDIPPADRIAWFRDLHEAIATTPTSWAVKFQPVLDSQSAFLANPQEKAAYLETVLSTHLKTGDGTNFGQALEWGVKNFVENGQADVFSNAFAKVAQQTGKTGTSGKAPDPKKLKEAYGKAIYATETARSIPAFQALSKAAASFSGANATNNTVKASIPQGWKLVPADGMVRCSTTSQWDSPWDHINLLRPCGGAQHTDKEANPNVIVELKNGVNLAGLVVTKRDGNENRMKKMEVSTSTDGATWFPLAATENMPKEWVITAPEGTKAKWIKVEAKNAQPEFMHLRHILVYEK
;
A
#
# COMPACT_ATOMS: atom_id res chain seq x y z
N LEU A 1 -7.71 32.84 -15.31
CA LEU A 1 -8.68 31.94 -14.68
C LEU A 1 -8.25 31.65 -13.23
N LYS A 2 -6.98 31.25 -13.02
CA LYS A 2 -6.42 30.89 -11.69
C LYS A 2 -6.56 32.06 -10.69
N ASP A 3 -6.25 33.28 -11.09
CA ASP A 3 -6.31 34.44 -10.21
C ASP A 3 -7.75 34.84 -9.86
N VAL A 4 -8.68 34.70 -10.80
CA VAL A 4 -10.12 34.95 -10.56
C VAL A 4 -10.67 33.90 -9.62
N GLN A 5 -10.32 32.64 -9.80
CA GLN A 5 -10.75 31.53 -8.96
C GLN A 5 -10.17 31.66 -7.55
N ASN A 6 -8.90 32.04 -7.42
CA ASN A 6 -8.26 32.26 -6.14
C ASN A 6 -8.92 33.40 -5.36
N LYS A 7 -9.20 34.52 -6.02
CA LYS A 7 -9.89 35.65 -5.40
C LYS A 7 -11.28 35.29 -4.92
N PHE A 8 -12.03 34.57 -5.77
CA PHE A 8 -13.37 34.07 -5.41
C PHE A 8 -13.35 33.12 -4.20
N LEU A 9 -12.39 32.19 -4.15
CA LEU A 9 -12.26 31.25 -3.04
C LEU A 9 -11.87 31.92 -1.70
N MET A 10 -11.15 33.03 -1.75
CA MET A 10 -10.83 33.81 -0.54
C MET A 10 -12.07 34.47 0.07
N ASP A 11 -13.06 34.80 -0.76
CA ASP A 11 -14.30 35.46 -0.32
C ASP A 11 -15.33 34.47 0.20
N ILE A 12 -15.16 33.14 -0.05
CA ILE A 12 -16.05 32.09 0.47
C ILE A 12 -15.68 31.77 1.93
N PRO A 13 -16.63 31.77 2.87
CA PRO A 13 -16.38 31.33 4.24
C PRO A 13 -15.77 29.91 4.28
N PRO A 14 -14.83 29.62 5.17
CA PRO A 14 -14.16 28.30 5.24
C PRO A 14 -15.14 27.12 5.32
N ALA A 15 -16.25 27.27 6.04
CA ALA A 15 -17.29 26.24 6.15
C ALA A 15 -17.95 25.90 4.81
N ASP A 16 -18.10 26.87 3.93
CA ASP A 16 -18.78 26.72 2.64
C ASP A 16 -17.83 26.25 1.54
N ARG A 17 -16.51 26.39 1.71
CA ARG A 17 -15.50 25.99 0.74
C ARG A 17 -15.56 24.50 0.41
N ILE A 18 -15.79 23.65 1.41
CA ILE A 18 -15.89 22.20 1.23
C ILE A 18 -17.10 21.84 0.35
N ALA A 19 -18.25 22.49 0.60
CA ALA A 19 -19.45 22.31 -0.22
C ALA A 19 -19.21 22.75 -1.68
N TRP A 20 -18.59 23.92 -1.84
CA TRP A 20 -18.23 24.43 -3.17
C TRP A 20 -17.26 23.50 -3.93
N PHE A 21 -16.26 22.95 -3.26
CA PHE A 21 -15.34 21.99 -3.86
C PHE A 21 -16.06 20.71 -4.26
N ARG A 22 -16.97 20.20 -3.44
CA ARG A 22 -17.80 19.04 -3.79
C ARG A 22 -18.58 19.30 -5.08
N ASP A 23 -19.30 20.41 -5.16
CA ASP A 23 -20.13 20.76 -6.29
C ASP A 23 -19.30 20.94 -7.57
N LEU A 24 -18.10 21.53 -7.45
CA LEU A 24 -17.13 21.62 -8.52
C LEU A 24 -16.68 20.24 -9.00
N HIS A 25 -16.29 19.36 -8.10
CA HIS A 25 -15.85 18.00 -8.45
C HIS A 25 -16.97 17.16 -9.04
N GLU A 26 -18.21 17.32 -8.58
CA GLU A 26 -19.38 16.67 -9.17
C GLU A 26 -19.63 17.17 -10.60
N ALA A 27 -19.55 18.47 -10.85
CA ALA A 27 -19.68 19.04 -12.18
C ALA A 27 -18.61 18.51 -13.13
N ILE A 28 -17.38 18.33 -12.65
CA ILE A 28 -16.26 17.82 -13.45
C ILE A 28 -16.43 16.34 -13.76
N ALA A 29 -16.79 15.56 -12.77
CA ALA A 29 -16.96 14.13 -12.93
C ALA A 29 -18.09 13.77 -13.92
N THR A 30 -19.03 14.69 -14.12
CA THR A 30 -20.11 14.56 -15.11
C THR A 30 -19.76 15.12 -16.50
N THR A 31 -18.62 15.82 -16.63
CA THR A 31 -18.17 16.43 -17.88
C THR A 31 -17.36 15.46 -18.74
N PRO A 32 -17.38 15.52 -20.08
CA PRO A 32 -16.59 14.64 -20.94
C PRO A 32 -15.08 14.68 -20.61
N THR A 33 -14.44 13.53 -20.71
CA THR A 33 -13.08 13.22 -20.25
C THR A 33 -11.96 14.16 -20.71
N SER A 34 -12.15 14.93 -21.76
CA SER A 34 -11.15 15.89 -22.26
C SER A 34 -10.83 17.05 -21.29
N TRP A 35 -11.72 17.31 -20.35
CA TRP A 35 -11.55 18.35 -19.33
C TRP A 35 -10.96 17.82 -18.03
N ALA A 36 -11.18 16.53 -17.72
CA ALA A 36 -10.70 15.90 -16.50
C ALA A 36 -9.16 15.89 -16.36
N VAL A 37 -8.45 15.80 -17.48
CA VAL A 37 -6.97 15.75 -17.52
C VAL A 37 -6.30 17.04 -17.04
N LYS A 38 -7.04 18.15 -16.94
CA LYS A 38 -6.49 19.46 -16.55
C LYS A 38 -6.64 19.78 -15.06
N PHE A 39 -7.04 18.78 -14.27
CA PHE A 39 -7.47 19.01 -12.86
C PHE A 39 -6.37 19.00 -11.82
N GLN A 40 -5.24 18.33 -12.03
CA GLN A 40 -4.13 18.34 -11.08
C GLN A 40 -3.71 19.77 -10.66
N PRO A 41 -3.60 20.74 -11.60
CA PRO A 41 -3.33 22.12 -11.22
C PRO A 41 -4.41 22.78 -10.34
N VAL A 42 -5.66 22.31 -10.48
CA VAL A 42 -6.78 22.82 -9.63
C VAL A 42 -6.66 22.25 -8.23
N LEU A 43 -6.42 20.94 -8.08
CA LEU A 43 -6.18 20.31 -6.78
C LEU A 43 -5.00 20.97 -6.06
N ASP A 44 -3.89 21.17 -6.75
CA ASP A 44 -2.70 21.81 -6.21
C ASP A 44 -2.96 23.27 -5.78
N SER A 45 -3.77 24.01 -6.55
CA SER A 45 -4.13 25.38 -6.20
C SER A 45 -5.13 25.47 -5.04
N GLN A 46 -6.04 24.52 -4.93
CA GLN A 46 -7.04 24.47 -3.86
C GLN A 46 -6.43 24.12 -2.50
N SER A 47 -5.36 23.32 -2.48
CA SER A 47 -4.66 22.97 -1.26
C SER A 47 -4.15 24.20 -0.48
N ALA A 48 -3.83 25.28 -1.18
CA ALA A 48 -3.38 26.54 -0.57
C ALA A 48 -4.45 27.24 0.27
N PHE A 49 -5.73 26.95 0.04
CA PHE A 49 -6.85 27.53 0.79
C PHE A 49 -7.30 26.70 2.01
N LEU A 50 -6.75 25.48 2.13
CA LEU A 50 -7.04 24.58 3.23
C LEU A 50 -6.01 24.80 4.33
N ALA A 51 -6.37 25.58 5.35
CA ALA A 51 -5.42 26.11 6.32
C ALA A 51 -4.94 25.05 7.32
N ASN A 52 -5.77 24.04 7.63
CA ASN A 52 -5.46 23.07 8.67
C ASN A 52 -5.68 21.62 8.21
N PRO A 53 -5.10 20.62 8.92
CA PRO A 53 -5.24 19.21 8.57
C PRO A 53 -6.68 18.71 8.50
N GLN A 54 -7.58 19.23 9.32
CA GLN A 54 -8.98 18.81 9.38
C GLN A 54 -9.72 19.24 8.11
N GLU A 55 -9.52 20.47 7.65
CA GLU A 55 -10.08 20.96 6.38
C GLU A 55 -9.54 20.17 5.19
N LYS A 56 -8.22 19.89 5.17
CA LYS A 56 -7.61 19.04 4.16
C LYS A 56 -8.19 17.62 4.16
N ALA A 57 -8.42 17.04 5.34
CA ALA A 57 -9.02 15.71 5.46
C ALA A 57 -10.47 15.70 4.95
N ALA A 58 -11.28 16.69 5.34
CA ALA A 58 -12.65 16.83 4.85
C ALA A 58 -12.72 17.04 3.34
N TYR A 59 -11.81 17.82 2.79
CA TYR A 59 -11.65 17.98 1.35
C TYR A 59 -11.31 16.67 0.65
N LEU A 60 -10.28 15.95 1.13
CA LEU A 60 -9.89 14.64 0.58
C LEU A 60 -11.05 13.65 0.60
N GLU A 61 -11.77 13.54 1.74
CA GLU A 61 -12.94 12.69 1.90
C GLU A 61 -14.02 13.04 0.87
N THR A 62 -14.30 14.33 0.68
CA THR A 62 -15.29 14.82 -0.29
C THR A 62 -14.90 14.48 -1.72
N VAL A 63 -13.68 14.78 -2.12
CA VAL A 63 -13.19 14.54 -3.49
C VAL A 63 -13.16 13.05 -3.83
N LEU A 64 -12.60 12.24 -2.94
CA LEU A 64 -12.58 10.80 -3.13
C LEU A 64 -13.99 10.20 -3.23
N SER A 65 -14.90 10.61 -2.34
CA SER A 65 -16.29 10.13 -2.35
C SER A 65 -17.02 10.52 -3.65
N THR A 66 -16.80 11.75 -4.14
CA THR A 66 -17.39 12.24 -5.37
C THR A 66 -16.94 11.42 -6.58
N HIS A 67 -15.62 11.21 -6.71
CA HIS A 67 -15.08 10.44 -7.85
C HIS A 67 -15.44 8.96 -7.80
N LEU A 68 -15.60 8.38 -6.62
CA LEU A 68 -16.17 7.03 -6.49
C LEU A 68 -17.63 6.97 -6.96
N LYS A 69 -18.45 7.92 -6.55
CA LYS A 69 -19.89 7.97 -6.94
C LYS A 69 -20.08 8.17 -8.45
N THR A 70 -19.20 8.90 -9.09
CA THR A 70 -19.27 9.20 -10.52
C THR A 70 -18.53 8.20 -11.40
N GLY A 71 -17.78 7.26 -10.79
CA GLY A 71 -17.02 6.25 -11.53
C GLY A 71 -15.72 6.78 -12.13
N ASP A 72 -15.23 7.96 -11.69
CA ASP A 72 -14.02 8.58 -12.20
C ASP A 72 -12.76 8.08 -11.49
N GLY A 73 -12.25 6.93 -11.93
CA GLY A 73 -11.05 6.32 -11.37
C GLY A 73 -9.76 7.13 -11.58
N THR A 74 -9.71 8.03 -12.58
CA THR A 74 -8.54 8.87 -12.85
C THR A 74 -8.41 9.96 -11.81
N ASN A 75 -9.45 10.74 -11.60
CA ASN A 75 -9.44 11.80 -10.60
C ASN A 75 -9.45 11.25 -9.17
N PHE A 76 -10.04 10.08 -8.93
CA PHE A 76 -9.88 9.36 -7.68
C PHE A 76 -8.39 9.06 -7.37
N GLY A 77 -7.65 8.56 -8.38
CA GLY A 77 -6.21 8.31 -8.25
C GLY A 77 -5.41 9.57 -7.94
N GLN A 78 -5.69 10.67 -8.63
CA GLN A 78 -5.05 11.95 -8.38
C GLN A 78 -5.34 12.47 -6.96
N ALA A 79 -6.56 12.31 -6.47
CA ALA A 79 -6.92 12.67 -5.11
C ALA A 79 -6.20 11.82 -4.06
N LEU A 80 -6.00 10.51 -4.31
CA LEU A 80 -5.19 9.65 -3.46
C LEU A 80 -3.73 10.10 -3.42
N GLU A 81 -3.12 10.37 -4.57
CA GLU A 81 -1.73 10.86 -4.66
C GLU A 81 -1.58 12.19 -3.91
N TRP A 82 -2.53 13.11 -4.09
CA TRP A 82 -2.56 14.37 -3.35
C TRP A 82 -2.66 14.15 -1.84
N GLY A 83 -3.52 13.23 -1.40
CA GLY A 83 -3.68 12.88 0.02
C GLY A 83 -2.41 12.31 0.62
N VAL A 84 -1.74 11.38 -0.06
CA VAL A 84 -0.46 10.82 0.38
C VAL A 84 0.59 11.95 0.53
N LYS A 85 0.75 12.79 -0.48
CA LYS A 85 1.71 13.89 -0.49
C LYS A 85 1.44 14.90 0.65
N ASN A 86 0.19 15.26 0.86
CA ASN A 86 -0.15 16.31 1.84
C ASN A 86 -0.23 15.81 3.28
N PHE A 87 -0.46 14.53 3.51
CA PHE A 87 -0.58 13.96 4.86
C PHE A 87 0.54 12.98 5.17
N VAL A 88 0.69 11.92 4.39
CA VAL A 88 1.59 10.82 4.73
C VAL A 88 3.05 11.28 4.71
N GLU A 89 3.47 11.97 3.66
CA GLU A 89 4.84 12.50 3.54
C GLU A 89 5.15 13.60 4.55
N ASN A 90 4.13 14.26 5.10
CA ASN A 90 4.26 15.28 6.14
C ASN A 90 4.00 14.76 7.57
N GLY A 91 4.07 13.45 7.78
CA GLY A 91 3.95 12.85 9.12
C GLY A 91 2.52 12.84 9.69
N GLN A 92 1.50 13.07 8.87
CA GLN A 92 0.08 13.11 9.25
C GLN A 92 -0.68 11.89 8.73
N ALA A 93 -0.04 10.73 8.73
CA ALA A 93 -0.58 9.49 8.17
C ALA A 93 -1.91 9.06 8.84
N ASP A 94 -2.06 9.33 10.14
CA ASP A 94 -3.30 9.01 10.86
C ASP A 94 -4.48 9.84 10.35
N VAL A 95 -4.26 11.11 10.02
CA VAL A 95 -5.29 11.99 9.46
C VAL A 95 -5.75 11.46 8.10
N PHE A 96 -4.80 11.08 7.24
CA PHE A 96 -5.08 10.43 5.96
C PHE A 96 -5.86 9.12 6.14
N SER A 97 -5.39 8.25 7.02
CA SER A 97 -5.99 6.93 7.25
C SER A 97 -7.43 7.03 7.75
N ASN A 98 -7.71 7.98 8.64
CA ASN A 98 -9.05 8.22 9.16
C ASN A 98 -10.01 8.77 8.09
N ALA A 99 -9.58 9.76 7.29
CA ALA A 99 -10.36 10.28 6.18
C ALA A 99 -10.63 9.20 5.13
N PHE A 100 -9.59 8.44 4.79
CA PHE A 100 -9.68 7.38 3.80
C PHE A 100 -10.57 6.20 4.26
N ALA A 101 -10.53 5.81 5.52
CA ALA A 101 -11.34 4.73 6.07
C ALA A 101 -12.86 4.98 5.89
N LYS A 102 -13.29 6.24 6.00
CA LYS A 102 -14.69 6.63 5.75
C LYS A 102 -15.08 6.44 4.28
N VAL A 103 -14.18 6.78 3.37
CA VAL A 103 -14.40 6.62 1.92
C VAL A 103 -14.36 5.15 1.52
N ALA A 104 -13.44 4.38 2.08
CA ALA A 104 -13.27 2.96 1.80
C ALA A 104 -14.54 2.13 2.10
N GLN A 105 -15.33 2.53 3.08
CA GLN A 105 -16.61 1.91 3.38
C GLN A 105 -17.65 2.10 2.26
N GLN A 106 -17.43 3.03 1.35
CA GLN A 106 -18.33 3.33 0.23
C GLN A 106 -17.94 2.58 -1.06
N THR A 107 -16.75 2.00 -1.11
CA THR A 107 -16.16 1.39 -2.32
C THR A 107 -16.82 0.09 -2.79
N GLY A 108 -17.85 -0.40 -2.22
CA GLY A 108 -18.64 -1.55 -2.71
C GLY A 108 -20.04 -1.15 -3.21
N LYS A 109 -20.38 0.13 -3.13
CA LYS A 109 -21.70 0.61 -3.51
C LYS A 109 -21.65 1.19 -4.92
N THR A 110 -22.55 0.74 -5.79
CA THR A 110 -22.79 1.37 -7.10
C THR A 110 -23.09 2.85 -6.90
N GLY A 111 -22.35 3.71 -7.60
CA GLY A 111 -22.57 5.14 -7.53
C GLY A 111 -23.96 5.52 -8.05
N THR A 112 -24.42 6.70 -7.68
CA THR A 112 -25.71 7.29 -8.12
C THR A 112 -25.80 7.44 -9.64
N SER A 113 -24.66 7.45 -10.35
CA SER A 113 -24.60 7.51 -11.83
C SER A 113 -24.79 6.15 -12.51
N GLY A 114 -24.90 5.05 -11.76
CA GLY A 114 -24.96 3.69 -12.31
C GLY A 114 -23.64 3.20 -12.95
N LYS A 115 -22.59 4.01 -12.94
CA LYS A 115 -21.27 3.63 -13.43
C LYS A 115 -20.38 3.23 -12.26
N ALA A 116 -19.92 2.00 -12.25
CA ALA A 116 -18.83 1.60 -11.35
C ALA A 116 -17.52 2.21 -11.86
N PRO A 117 -16.60 2.62 -10.95
CA PRO A 117 -15.26 3.03 -11.32
C PRO A 117 -14.55 1.92 -12.12
N ASP A 118 -13.74 2.31 -13.12
CA ASP A 118 -12.92 1.36 -13.87
C ASP A 118 -11.99 0.60 -12.91
N PRO A 119 -12.15 -0.73 -12.75
CA PRO A 119 -11.36 -1.51 -11.80
C PRO A 119 -9.86 -1.43 -12.06
N LYS A 120 -9.45 -1.29 -13.31
CA LYS A 120 -8.03 -1.18 -13.70
C LYS A 120 -7.44 0.14 -13.19
N LYS A 121 -8.13 1.24 -13.41
CA LYS A 121 -7.68 2.57 -12.93
C LYS A 121 -7.67 2.67 -11.41
N LEU A 122 -8.66 2.08 -10.75
CA LEU A 122 -8.65 1.99 -9.29
C LEU A 122 -7.45 1.20 -8.79
N LYS A 123 -7.17 0.06 -9.38
CA LYS A 123 -5.99 -0.74 -9.05
C LYS A 123 -4.70 0.07 -9.20
N GLU A 124 -4.50 0.73 -10.33
CA GLU A 124 -3.32 1.58 -10.54
C GLU A 124 -3.19 2.67 -9.46
N ALA A 125 -4.30 3.34 -9.14
CA ALA A 125 -4.32 4.39 -8.13
C ALA A 125 -3.96 3.87 -6.73
N TYR A 126 -4.58 2.77 -6.31
CA TYR A 126 -4.24 2.15 -5.03
C TYR A 126 -2.81 1.63 -4.99
N GLY A 127 -2.34 1.02 -6.06
CA GLY A 127 -0.97 0.53 -6.16
C GLY A 127 0.06 1.64 -5.93
N LYS A 128 -0.10 2.77 -6.60
CA LYS A 128 0.76 3.95 -6.42
C LYS A 128 0.68 4.50 -5.00
N ALA A 129 -0.53 4.63 -4.45
CA ALA A 129 -0.71 5.14 -3.10
C ALA A 129 -0.10 4.20 -2.05
N ILE A 130 -0.26 2.88 -2.18
CA ILE A 130 0.35 1.90 -1.29
C ILE A 130 1.88 1.99 -1.36
N TYR A 131 2.45 2.04 -2.57
CA TYR A 131 3.89 2.20 -2.74
C TYR A 131 4.42 3.49 -2.09
N ALA A 132 3.70 4.60 -2.22
CA ALA A 132 4.07 5.84 -1.56
C ALA A 132 4.02 5.73 -0.02
N THR A 133 3.06 4.99 0.55
CA THR A 133 3.02 4.74 1.99
C THR A 133 4.14 3.81 2.49
N GLU A 134 4.57 2.84 1.66
CA GLU A 134 5.75 2.01 1.92
C GLU A 134 7.01 2.88 1.97
N THR A 135 7.18 3.77 1.00
CA THR A 135 8.31 4.70 0.91
C THR A 135 8.33 5.66 2.11
N ALA A 136 7.18 6.20 2.49
CA ALA A 136 7.03 7.08 3.65
C ALA A 136 7.07 6.33 5.00
N ARG A 137 7.16 4.99 5.00
CA ARG A 137 7.17 4.14 6.20
C ARG A 137 5.95 4.31 7.10
N SER A 138 4.77 4.52 6.51
CA SER A 138 3.53 4.73 7.27
C SER A 138 2.71 3.45 7.38
N ILE A 139 2.84 2.71 8.48
CA ILE A 139 2.02 1.51 8.76
C ILE A 139 0.52 1.81 8.73
N PRO A 140 -0.01 2.87 9.40
CA PRO A 140 -1.45 3.13 9.38
C PRO A 140 -2.01 3.37 7.98
N ALA A 141 -1.34 4.20 7.18
CA ALA A 141 -1.77 4.49 5.82
C ALA A 141 -1.65 3.27 4.89
N PHE A 142 -0.58 2.51 5.00
CA PHE A 142 -0.38 1.26 4.26
C PHE A 142 -1.50 0.26 4.54
N GLN A 143 -1.84 0.05 5.81
CA GLN A 143 -2.89 -0.89 6.22
C GLN A 143 -4.27 -0.42 5.76
N ALA A 144 -4.59 0.87 5.88
CA ALA A 144 -5.86 1.42 5.43
C ALA A 144 -6.06 1.21 3.93
N LEU A 145 -5.05 1.53 3.11
CA LEU A 145 -5.07 1.35 1.67
C LEU A 145 -5.12 -0.13 1.27
N SER A 146 -4.28 -0.98 1.87
CA SER A 146 -4.24 -2.41 1.58
C SER A 146 -5.54 -3.12 1.93
N LYS A 147 -6.18 -2.75 3.04
CA LYS A 147 -7.49 -3.27 3.44
C LYS A 147 -8.58 -2.87 2.44
N ALA A 148 -8.59 -1.62 1.99
CA ALA A 148 -9.55 -1.15 0.99
C ALA A 148 -9.31 -1.81 -0.36
N ALA A 149 -8.06 -1.93 -0.80
CA ALA A 149 -7.69 -2.58 -2.06
C ALA A 149 -8.08 -4.06 -2.09
N ALA A 150 -8.04 -4.76 -0.97
CA ALA A 150 -8.45 -6.17 -0.87
C ALA A 150 -9.92 -6.39 -1.26
N SER A 151 -10.78 -5.38 -1.14
CA SER A 151 -12.17 -5.45 -1.57
C SER A 151 -12.34 -5.46 -3.10
N PHE A 152 -11.34 -4.98 -3.85
CA PHE A 152 -11.34 -4.95 -5.32
C PHE A 152 -10.67 -6.16 -5.95
N SER A 153 -9.72 -6.76 -5.29
CA SER A 153 -9.13 -8.03 -5.68
C SER A 153 -10.14 -9.12 -5.38
N GLY A 154 -11.23 -9.18 -6.16
CA GLY A 154 -12.25 -10.21 -5.98
C GLY A 154 -11.56 -11.48 -5.51
N ALA A 155 -11.95 -12.03 -4.38
CA ALA A 155 -11.27 -13.04 -3.59
C ALA A 155 -10.92 -14.32 -4.39
N ASN A 156 -10.03 -14.17 -5.35
CA ASN A 156 -9.18 -15.25 -5.81
C ASN A 156 -8.09 -15.44 -4.75
N ALA A 157 -8.54 -15.68 -3.52
CA ALA A 157 -7.79 -16.47 -2.59
C ALA A 157 -7.66 -17.86 -3.24
N THR A 158 -6.82 -17.93 -4.26
CA THR A 158 -6.30 -19.21 -4.71
C THR A 158 -5.77 -19.86 -3.44
N ASN A 159 -6.11 -21.12 -3.22
CA ASN A 159 -5.64 -21.95 -2.10
C ASN A 159 -4.11 -22.12 -2.18
N ASN A 160 -3.37 -21.03 -2.03
CA ASN A 160 -1.91 -20.99 -1.98
C ASN A 160 -1.42 -21.21 -0.54
N THR A 161 -2.05 -22.14 0.17
CA THR A 161 -1.66 -22.54 1.51
C THR A 161 -0.23 -23.07 1.48
N VAL A 162 0.57 -22.62 2.41
CA VAL A 162 1.89 -23.20 2.70
C VAL A 162 1.71 -24.66 3.02
N LYS A 163 2.45 -25.53 2.34
CA LYS A 163 2.42 -26.98 2.51
C LYS A 163 3.51 -27.50 3.46
N ALA A 164 4.48 -26.65 3.77
CA ALA A 164 5.56 -27.00 4.69
C ALA A 164 4.99 -27.38 6.07
N SER A 165 5.61 -28.39 6.67
CA SER A 165 5.32 -28.76 8.05
C SER A 165 5.83 -27.67 9.00
N ILE A 166 4.93 -27.02 9.69
CA ILE A 166 5.27 -25.99 10.69
C ILE A 166 5.62 -26.69 12.01
N PRO A 167 6.78 -26.36 12.64
CA PRO A 167 7.14 -26.97 13.92
C PRO A 167 6.08 -26.75 14.99
N GLN A 168 5.90 -27.77 15.83
CA GLN A 168 4.94 -27.70 16.94
C GLN A 168 5.26 -26.54 17.88
N GLY A 169 4.23 -25.85 18.34
CA GLY A 169 4.35 -24.70 19.25
C GLY A 169 4.56 -23.35 18.57
N TRP A 170 4.79 -23.32 17.26
CA TRP A 170 4.85 -22.07 16.54
C TRP A 170 3.47 -21.47 16.35
N LYS A 171 3.30 -20.19 16.65
CA LYS A 171 2.05 -19.44 16.48
C LYS A 171 2.25 -18.39 15.38
N LEU A 172 1.36 -18.39 14.40
CA LEU A 172 1.41 -17.39 13.33
C LEU A 172 1.17 -15.99 13.91
N VAL A 173 2.10 -15.08 13.66
CA VAL A 173 1.94 -13.66 14.00
C VAL A 173 0.87 -13.05 13.10
N PRO A 174 -0.10 -12.30 13.66
CA PRO A 174 -1.09 -11.61 12.85
C PRO A 174 -0.44 -10.74 11.77
N ALA A 175 -1.05 -10.68 10.58
CA ALA A 175 -0.62 -9.83 9.48
C ALA A 175 -0.91 -8.35 9.79
N ASP A 176 -0.24 -7.82 10.80
CA ASP A 176 -0.41 -6.48 11.34
C ASP A 176 0.93 -5.74 11.31
N GLY A 177 1.23 -5.18 10.16
CA GLY A 177 2.51 -4.53 9.91
C GLY A 177 2.54 -3.87 8.54
N MET A 178 3.73 -3.64 8.03
CA MET A 178 3.99 -3.08 6.71
C MET A 178 5.02 -3.93 5.97
N VAL A 179 4.83 -4.05 4.66
CA VAL A 179 5.81 -4.68 3.77
C VAL A 179 6.36 -3.60 2.85
N ARG A 180 7.68 -3.50 2.75
CA ARG A 180 8.38 -2.58 1.85
C ARG A 180 9.28 -3.37 0.91
N CYS A 181 9.19 -3.04 -0.37
CA CYS A 181 10.08 -3.59 -1.39
C CYS A 181 11.17 -2.58 -1.74
N SER A 182 12.35 -3.04 -2.12
CA SER A 182 13.44 -2.17 -2.61
C SER A 182 13.01 -1.40 -3.85
N THR A 183 12.31 -2.09 -4.76
CA THR A 183 11.61 -1.52 -5.92
C THR A 183 10.28 -2.23 -6.13
N THR A 184 9.39 -1.63 -6.92
CA THR A 184 8.11 -2.23 -7.30
C THR A 184 7.99 -2.25 -8.80
N SER A 185 8.01 -3.45 -9.38
CA SER A 185 7.86 -3.66 -10.82
C SER A 185 6.50 -3.19 -11.32
N GLN A 186 6.44 -2.74 -12.58
CA GLN A 186 5.17 -2.45 -13.27
C GLN A 186 4.20 -3.66 -13.32
N TRP A 187 4.71 -4.87 -13.13
CA TRP A 187 3.95 -6.12 -13.09
C TRP A 187 3.46 -6.49 -11.69
N ASP A 188 3.85 -5.74 -10.69
CA ASP A 188 3.52 -6.00 -9.30
C ASP A 188 2.11 -5.51 -8.95
N SER A 189 1.63 -6.03 -7.85
CA SER A 189 0.36 -5.68 -7.26
C SER A 189 0.59 -5.19 -5.82
N PRO A 190 1.06 -3.93 -5.64
CA PRO A 190 1.47 -3.44 -4.32
C PRO A 190 0.39 -3.60 -3.24
N TRP A 191 -0.90 -3.59 -3.63
CA TRP A 191 -2.01 -3.87 -2.71
C TRP A 191 -1.99 -5.30 -2.14
N ASP A 192 -1.25 -6.22 -2.78
CA ASP A 192 -1.11 -7.60 -2.30
C ASP A 192 0.07 -7.77 -1.34
N HIS A 193 0.92 -6.76 -1.14
CA HIS A 193 2.12 -6.88 -0.32
C HIS A 193 1.80 -7.31 1.11
N ILE A 194 0.76 -6.76 1.73
CA ILE A 194 0.35 -7.19 3.08
C ILE A 194 -0.05 -8.67 3.13
N ASN A 195 -0.50 -9.24 2.01
CA ASN A 195 -0.87 -10.64 1.93
C ASN A 195 0.33 -11.58 1.96
N LEU A 196 1.56 -11.07 1.77
CA LEU A 196 2.78 -11.84 2.03
C LEU A 196 2.83 -12.36 3.48
N LEU A 197 2.23 -11.64 4.41
CA LEU A 197 2.16 -11.99 5.83
C LEU A 197 0.97 -12.91 6.16
N ARG A 198 0.18 -13.32 5.17
CA ARG A 198 -1.06 -14.10 5.35
C ARG A 198 -0.95 -15.48 4.70
N PRO A 199 -1.63 -16.50 5.25
CA PRO A 199 -1.64 -17.84 4.65
C PRO A 199 -2.18 -17.89 3.21
N CYS A 200 -3.02 -16.93 2.80
CA CYS A 200 -3.49 -16.83 1.41
C CYS A 200 -2.39 -16.43 0.43
N GLY A 201 -1.27 -15.89 0.93
CA GLY A 201 -0.18 -15.41 0.11
C GLY A 201 -0.49 -14.12 -0.65
N GLY A 202 0.57 -13.42 -1.04
CA GLY A 202 0.55 -12.21 -1.84
C GLY A 202 1.21 -12.37 -3.20
N ALA A 203 1.44 -11.27 -3.84
CA ALA A 203 2.28 -11.15 -5.02
C ALA A 203 3.27 -10.01 -4.77
N GLN A 204 4.55 -10.33 -4.95
CA GLN A 204 5.63 -9.35 -4.84
C GLN A 204 6.61 -9.60 -5.99
N HIS A 205 7.00 -8.50 -6.63
CA HIS A 205 7.90 -8.51 -7.76
C HIS A 205 8.71 -7.20 -7.78
N THR A 206 10.01 -7.28 -7.50
CA THR A 206 10.88 -6.12 -7.65
C THR A 206 11.16 -5.85 -9.12
N ASP A 207 11.67 -4.66 -9.44
CA ASP A 207 12.35 -4.44 -10.70
C ASP A 207 13.65 -5.24 -10.76
N LYS A 208 14.29 -5.25 -11.93
CA LYS A 208 15.59 -5.87 -12.11
C LYS A 208 16.67 -4.97 -11.51
N GLU A 209 17.14 -5.33 -10.34
CA GLU A 209 18.11 -4.55 -9.56
C GLU A 209 19.15 -5.44 -8.86
N ALA A 210 20.24 -4.84 -8.42
CA ALA A 210 21.21 -5.50 -7.57
C ALA A 210 20.71 -5.60 -6.13
N ASN A 211 20.86 -6.76 -5.52
CA ASN A 211 20.45 -7.04 -4.14
C ASN A 211 18.98 -6.64 -3.83
N PRO A 212 18.01 -7.09 -4.65
CA PRO A 212 16.61 -6.82 -4.39
C PRO A 212 16.21 -7.35 -3.02
N ASN A 213 15.36 -6.60 -2.32
CA ASN A 213 14.95 -6.99 -0.97
C ASN A 213 13.49 -6.62 -0.65
N VAL A 214 12.95 -7.34 0.33
CA VAL A 214 11.68 -7.04 0.98
C VAL A 214 11.92 -6.92 2.47
N ILE A 215 11.42 -5.85 3.06
CA ILE A 215 11.45 -5.61 4.50
C ILE A 215 10.04 -5.65 5.05
N VAL A 216 9.83 -6.51 6.02
CA VAL A 216 8.63 -6.56 6.84
C VAL A 216 8.89 -5.77 8.12
N GLU A 217 8.02 -4.83 8.44
CA GLU A 217 7.97 -4.17 9.74
C GLU A 217 6.70 -4.61 10.45
N LEU A 218 6.84 -5.37 11.53
CA LEU A 218 5.73 -5.78 12.38
C LEU A 218 5.27 -4.61 13.23
N LYS A 219 3.97 -4.55 13.54
CA LYS A 219 3.41 -3.52 14.43
C LYS A 219 4.07 -3.55 15.80
N ASN A 220 4.26 -4.77 16.33
CA ASN A 220 4.91 -5.03 17.60
C ASN A 220 6.13 -5.94 17.38
N GLY A 221 7.11 -5.83 18.26
CA GLY A 221 8.20 -6.80 18.31
C GLY A 221 7.71 -8.15 18.83
N VAL A 222 8.29 -9.23 18.32
CA VAL A 222 7.94 -10.63 18.68
C VAL A 222 9.15 -11.42 19.17
N ASN A 223 8.91 -12.44 19.98
CA ASN A 223 9.90 -13.50 20.25
C ASN A 223 9.80 -14.49 19.09
N LEU A 224 10.72 -14.34 18.13
CA LEU A 224 10.68 -15.07 16.87
C LEU A 224 10.96 -16.55 17.08
N ALA A 225 9.98 -17.41 16.70
CA ALA A 225 10.18 -18.85 16.60
C ALA A 225 10.78 -19.24 15.24
N GLY A 226 10.33 -18.57 14.18
CA GLY A 226 10.85 -18.78 12.85
C GLY A 226 10.00 -18.14 11.76
N LEU A 227 10.34 -18.46 10.52
CA LEU A 227 9.73 -17.91 9.31
C LEU A 227 9.42 -19.01 8.31
N VAL A 228 8.41 -18.78 7.47
CA VAL A 228 8.26 -19.50 6.21
C VAL A 228 8.28 -18.49 5.08
N VAL A 229 9.31 -18.58 4.24
CA VAL A 229 9.45 -17.76 3.04
C VAL A 229 9.14 -18.62 1.82
N THR A 230 8.20 -18.19 0.97
CA THR A 230 7.76 -18.98 -0.18
C THR A 230 8.00 -18.20 -1.47
N LYS A 231 8.55 -18.88 -2.47
CA LYS A 231 8.68 -18.35 -3.83
C LYS A 231 7.32 -18.19 -4.50
N ARG A 232 7.23 -17.24 -5.41
CA ARG A 232 6.15 -17.18 -6.38
C ARG A 232 6.34 -18.26 -7.46
N ASP A 233 5.26 -18.97 -7.81
CA ASP A 233 5.29 -19.99 -8.87
C ASP A 233 5.68 -19.40 -10.23
N GLY A 234 6.38 -20.19 -11.04
CA GLY A 234 6.80 -19.82 -12.40
C GLY A 234 8.10 -19.02 -12.49
N ASN A 235 8.76 -18.72 -11.36
CA ASN A 235 10.02 -17.97 -11.34
C ASN A 235 11.06 -18.58 -10.39
N GLU A 236 11.05 -19.91 -10.26
CA GLU A 236 11.87 -20.63 -9.27
C GLU A 236 13.37 -20.46 -9.46
N ASN A 237 13.83 -20.14 -10.68
CA ASN A 237 15.24 -20.01 -10.99
C ASN A 237 15.87 -18.69 -10.56
N ARG A 238 15.07 -17.70 -10.14
CA ARG A 238 15.52 -16.34 -9.82
C ARG A 238 15.87 -16.13 -8.35
N MET A 239 15.38 -17.00 -7.46
CA MET A 239 15.56 -16.88 -6.02
C MET A 239 16.82 -17.60 -5.56
N LYS A 240 17.98 -17.02 -5.91
CA LYS A 240 19.32 -17.53 -5.56
C LYS A 240 20.00 -16.60 -4.58
N LYS A 241 20.96 -17.16 -3.81
CA LYS A 241 21.76 -16.44 -2.81
C LYS A 241 20.89 -15.61 -1.86
N MET A 242 19.83 -16.26 -1.37
CA MET A 242 18.87 -15.59 -0.48
C MET A 242 19.42 -15.53 0.94
N GLU A 243 19.24 -14.38 1.57
CA GLU A 243 19.54 -14.14 2.98
C GLU A 243 18.31 -13.60 3.69
N VAL A 244 18.10 -14.05 4.91
CA VAL A 244 17.09 -13.50 5.82
C VAL A 244 17.83 -12.92 7.03
N SER A 245 17.50 -11.69 7.37
CA SER A 245 18.04 -10.98 8.52
C SER A 245 16.90 -10.43 9.39
N THR A 246 17.15 -10.27 10.68
CA THR A 246 16.22 -9.68 11.64
C THR A 246 16.79 -8.43 12.27
N SER A 247 15.91 -7.56 12.76
CA SER A 247 16.28 -6.36 13.49
C SER A 247 15.22 -6.02 14.55
N THR A 248 15.64 -5.33 15.61
CA THR A 248 14.75 -4.76 16.63
C THR A 248 14.59 -3.24 16.50
N ASP A 249 15.46 -2.58 15.73
CA ASP A 249 15.53 -1.12 15.56
C ASP A 249 15.37 -0.67 14.10
N GLY A 250 15.38 -1.63 13.14
CA GLY A 250 15.30 -1.36 11.70
C GLY A 250 16.58 -0.80 11.07
N ALA A 251 17.65 -0.65 11.86
CA ALA A 251 18.94 -0.13 11.44
C ALA A 251 20.05 -1.18 11.54
N THR A 252 20.12 -1.89 12.65
CA THR A 252 21.10 -2.95 12.90
C THR A 252 20.49 -4.30 12.50
N TRP A 253 21.14 -5.02 11.58
CA TRP A 253 20.63 -6.26 11.03
C TRP A 253 21.49 -7.45 11.44
N PHE A 254 20.84 -8.50 11.92
CA PHE A 254 21.46 -9.75 12.33
C PHE A 254 21.07 -10.85 11.34
N PRO A 255 22.04 -11.50 10.66
CA PRO A 255 21.76 -12.64 9.80
C PRO A 255 21.05 -13.74 10.56
N LEU A 256 19.97 -14.28 9.98
CA LEU A 256 19.20 -15.39 10.54
C LEU A 256 19.45 -16.68 9.76
N ALA A 257 19.40 -16.61 8.45
CA ALA A 257 19.61 -17.75 7.56
C ALA A 257 20.04 -17.29 6.17
N ALA A 258 20.77 -18.17 5.46
CA ALA A 258 21.16 -17.97 4.07
C ALA A 258 21.04 -19.27 3.27
N THR A 259 20.83 -19.18 1.96
CA THR A 259 20.81 -20.32 1.05
C THR A 259 21.22 -19.91 -0.36
N GLU A 260 22.01 -20.76 -1.04
CA GLU A 260 22.39 -20.54 -2.44
C GLU A 260 21.21 -20.70 -3.40
N ASN A 261 20.32 -21.67 -3.11
CA ASN A 261 19.14 -21.95 -3.92
C ASN A 261 17.94 -22.06 -2.98
N MET A 262 17.10 -21.05 -2.95
CA MET A 262 15.92 -21.05 -2.09
C MET A 262 15.00 -22.21 -2.48
N PRO A 263 14.59 -23.09 -1.54
CA PRO A 263 13.53 -24.07 -1.79
C PRO A 263 12.20 -23.39 -2.08
N LYS A 264 11.22 -24.10 -2.63
CA LYS A 264 9.89 -23.53 -2.91
C LYS A 264 9.28 -22.91 -1.64
N GLU A 265 9.38 -23.62 -0.53
CA GLU A 265 9.01 -23.18 0.80
C GLU A 265 10.22 -23.34 1.73
N TRP A 266 10.73 -22.23 2.21
CA TRP A 266 11.89 -22.20 3.10
C TRP A 266 11.46 -21.97 4.53
N VAL A 267 11.48 -23.05 5.31
CA VAL A 267 11.22 -23.00 6.75
C VAL A 267 12.53 -22.66 7.45
N ILE A 268 12.53 -21.58 8.22
CA ILE A 268 13.70 -21.06 8.93
C ILE A 268 13.37 -21.06 10.42
N THR A 269 14.10 -21.83 11.18
CA THR A 269 13.99 -21.81 12.66
C THR A 269 14.90 -20.74 13.22
N ALA A 270 14.35 -19.87 14.06
CA ALA A 270 15.13 -18.87 14.76
C ALA A 270 15.84 -19.47 16.00
N PRO A 271 17.07 -19.08 16.29
CA PRO A 271 17.71 -19.38 17.55
C PRO A 271 16.88 -18.93 18.76
N GLU A 272 17.01 -19.62 19.87
CA GLU A 272 16.28 -19.26 21.10
C GLU A 272 16.65 -17.83 21.55
N GLY A 273 15.62 -17.09 21.99
CA GLY A 273 15.79 -15.70 22.42
C GLY A 273 15.87 -14.68 21.30
N THR A 274 15.74 -15.09 20.02
CA THR A 274 15.72 -14.15 18.89
C THR A 274 14.49 -13.23 19.01
N LYS A 275 14.73 -11.92 19.01
CA LYS A 275 13.70 -10.88 18.97
C LYS A 275 13.72 -10.21 17.62
N ALA A 276 12.54 -9.95 17.05
CA ALA A 276 12.42 -9.24 15.78
C ALA A 276 11.21 -8.30 15.78
N LYS A 277 11.41 -7.11 15.25
CA LYS A 277 10.36 -6.22 14.83
C LYS A 277 10.42 -6.00 13.31
N TRP A 278 11.61 -6.09 12.76
CA TRP A 278 11.87 -6.04 11.32
C TRP A 278 12.48 -7.34 10.83
N ILE A 279 12.08 -7.76 9.64
CA ILE A 279 12.59 -8.93 8.94
C ILE A 279 12.93 -8.48 7.53
N LYS A 280 14.13 -8.76 7.06
CA LYS A 280 14.57 -8.50 5.71
C LYS A 280 14.83 -9.81 4.99
N VAL A 281 14.24 -9.98 3.82
CA VAL A 281 14.55 -11.04 2.87
C VAL A 281 15.23 -10.39 1.68
N GLU A 282 16.44 -10.80 1.36
CA GLU A 282 17.29 -10.16 0.37
C GLU A 282 17.95 -11.21 -0.52
N ALA A 283 18.05 -10.95 -1.83
CA ALA A 283 18.88 -11.71 -2.73
C ALA A 283 20.25 -11.04 -2.84
N LYS A 284 21.31 -11.74 -2.43
CA LYS A 284 22.71 -11.24 -2.47
C LYS A 284 23.29 -11.39 -3.89
N ASN A 285 22.67 -10.78 -4.87
CA ASN A 285 23.05 -10.83 -6.26
C ASN A 285 23.67 -9.50 -6.71
N ALA A 286 24.99 -9.47 -6.91
CA ALA A 286 25.68 -8.29 -7.47
C ALA A 286 25.19 -7.95 -8.91
N GLN A 287 24.80 -8.96 -9.68
CA GLN A 287 24.19 -8.78 -10.99
C GLN A 287 22.68 -8.54 -10.81
N PRO A 288 22.13 -7.54 -11.51
CA PRO A 288 20.71 -7.23 -11.39
C PRO A 288 19.82 -8.43 -11.69
N GLU A 289 18.87 -8.72 -10.79
CA GLU A 289 17.88 -9.78 -10.94
C GLU A 289 16.56 -9.34 -10.28
N PHE A 290 15.49 -10.02 -10.65
CA PHE A 290 14.18 -9.83 -10.02
C PHE A 290 14.05 -10.70 -8.78
N MET A 291 13.29 -10.23 -7.78
CA MET A 291 12.84 -11.06 -6.67
C MET A 291 11.33 -11.26 -6.71
N HIS A 292 10.88 -12.48 -6.42
CA HIS A 292 9.48 -12.86 -6.47
C HIS A 292 9.10 -13.69 -5.24
N LEU A 293 8.29 -13.13 -4.36
CA LEU A 293 7.81 -13.81 -3.16
C LEU A 293 6.29 -14.00 -3.16
N ARG A 294 5.86 -15.04 -2.46
CA ARG A 294 4.45 -15.36 -2.21
C ARG A 294 4.10 -15.22 -0.73
N HIS A 295 4.99 -15.65 0.17
CA HIS A 295 4.81 -15.56 1.61
C HIS A 295 6.09 -15.13 2.30
N ILE A 296 5.91 -14.37 3.38
CA ILE A 296 6.85 -14.18 4.47
C ILE A 296 6.01 -14.35 5.74
N LEU A 297 5.71 -15.61 6.10
CA LEU A 297 4.94 -15.89 7.31
C LEU A 297 5.87 -15.86 8.52
N VAL A 298 5.48 -15.10 9.52
CA VAL A 298 6.23 -14.89 10.75
C VAL A 298 5.58 -15.68 11.87
N TYR A 299 6.38 -16.42 12.63
CA TYR A 299 5.89 -17.22 13.75
C TYR A 299 6.59 -16.84 15.04
N GLU A 300 5.82 -16.75 16.12
CA GLU A 300 6.31 -16.58 17.49
C GLU A 300 6.17 -17.88 18.30
N LYS A 301 6.85 -17.94 19.45
CA LYS A 301 6.75 -19.06 20.41
C LYS A 301 5.50 -18.98 21.26
#